data_8ad61c53db529f190a6ded4a2c4e1f18
#
_entry.id   8ad61c53db529f190a6ded4a2c4e1f18
#
_cell.length_a   1.000
_cell.length_b   1.000
_cell.length_c   1.000
_cell.angle_alpha   90.00
_cell.angle_beta   90.00
_cell.angle_gamma   90.00
#
_symmetry.space_group_name_H-M   'P 1'
#
loop_
_entity.id
_entity.type
_entity.pdbx_description
1 polymer ?
#
loop_
_entity_poly.entity_id
_entity_poly.type
_entity_poly.pdbx_seq_one_letter_code
_entity_poly.pdbx_strand_id
1 'polypeptide(L)'
;FFNMDTNDSHCTSLETNSSVALNFGGSPGSSDNMFLYDDSSMSDGSLYASDQENLSTPRKRSEYRRHHKRRLRCPQQQIQQRQAANLRERRRMQSINDAFEGLRAHIPTLPYEKRLSKVRVDRNAPDTMLSGVTNSQKLSHEQKKIIHKMPIKILLARQILDTTGIPTVEVDMVTELGLFRVGVPSTDVKKIAEAVQLRDNKPSEFAGKGVNNAVKNINTIIGPELIKQNLEVTMQKEIDQFMIALDGTENKSRLGANAIMCVSLVVAKAGAAKKGMPLYRHISDLAGVASIILPVPHITVIVGGVLSSNGLPFQEYMIMPTGASNFANAMRIGSEIYHYVKNSVSAKYGAQTSFVSHTGGMSIPLESHRDALMLLTDAIKQCGYIGKAEISINASATDLFKDGGYDLEFKNPNSNPQNYMSSDKLAEIYLDNMKEYPVCSIEDAFDFDDWAAWSTLTARTTNQILGNDLTQTNVRRVGLAVEKKAGNAIALRLNQSGTLTELIESYKLLQSNGFGVCVCDRWGDTDDLFIADLVVGLSAGQVKCGGPVRGERVGKYNQIMRIEEELGALAKYAGKNYRERPAGGKMHAKIWVPEDPRFLPRWPYADWSFNCI
;
A
#
# COMPACT_ATOMS: atom_id res chain seq x y z
N PHE A 1 49.93 -15.06 -6.67
CA PHE A 1 51.16 -15.85 -6.53
C PHE A 1 50.86 -17.08 -5.68
N PHE A 2 51.06 -18.18 -6.38
CA PHE A 2 51.42 -19.54 -6.02
C PHE A 2 50.37 -20.35 -5.24
N ASN A 3 49.76 -21.27 -5.88
CA ASN A 3 50.14 -22.56 -6.52
C ASN A 3 50.25 -23.69 -5.52
N MET A 4 49.45 -24.74 -5.83
CA MET A 4 49.79 -26.20 -5.95
C MET A 4 50.14 -26.90 -4.62
N ASP A 5 49.82 -28.11 -4.37
CA ASP A 5 49.48 -29.29 -5.18
C ASP A 5 48.83 -30.38 -4.30
N THR A 6 47.93 -31.12 -4.88
CA THR A 6 47.81 -32.59 -5.07
C THR A 6 48.17 -33.56 -3.94
N ASN A 7 47.30 -34.51 -3.72
CA ASN A 7 47.32 -35.96 -3.91
C ASN A 7 46.47 -36.71 -2.89
N ASP A 8 45.50 -37.42 -3.42
CA ASP A 8 45.37 -38.88 -3.57
C ASP A 8 45.38 -39.72 -2.28
N SER A 9 44.33 -40.44 -2.01
CA SER A 9 44.10 -41.83 -2.39
C SER A 9 43.17 -42.58 -1.43
N HIS A 10 42.26 -43.29 -2.04
CA HIS A 10 41.73 -44.63 -1.74
C HIS A 10 40.85 -44.93 -0.55
N CYS A 11 39.62 -45.25 -0.93
CA CYS A 11 38.97 -46.56 -0.81
C CYS A 11 38.59 -47.05 0.58
N THR A 12 37.33 -47.25 0.84
CA THR A 12 36.64 -48.56 0.79
C THR A 12 35.18 -48.42 1.25
N SER A 13 34.35 -49.08 0.47
CA SER A 13 32.95 -49.42 0.69
C SER A 13 32.66 -50.12 2.01
N LEU A 14 31.51 -49.84 2.61
CA LEU A 14 30.68 -50.89 3.26
C LEU A 14 29.22 -50.42 3.34
N GLU A 15 28.40 -51.18 2.62
CA GLU A 15 26.94 -51.21 2.75
C GLU A 15 26.56 -51.75 4.13
N THR A 16 25.51 -51.21 4.72
CA THR A 16 24.54 -52.02 5.47
C THR A 16 23.16 -51.36 5.48
N ASN A 17 22.23 -52.09 4.93
CA ASN A 17 20.79 -51.97 5.06
C ASN A 17 20.34 -52.05 6.53
N SER A 18 19.34 -51.28 6.90
CA SER A 18 18.22 -51.81 7.69
C SER A 18 16.99 -50.90 7.62
N SER A 19 16.02 -51.42 6.94
CA SER A 19 14.60 -51.10 6.99
C SER A 19 14.02 -51.41 8.37
N VAL A 20 13.29 -50.49 8.96
CA VAL A 20 12.33 -50.82 10.04
C VAL A 20 10.96 -50.21 9.68
N ALA A 21 10.09 -51.13 9.31
CA ALA A 21 8.67 -50.93 9.24
C ALA A 21 8.10 -50.94 10.67
N LEU A 22 7.23 -50.02 11.02
CA LEU A 22 6.38 -50.13 12.20
C LEU A 22 4.91 -50.17 11.80
N ASN A 23 4.33 -51.31 12.15
CA ASN A 23 2.95 -51.70 11.98
C ASN A 23 2.01 -51.02 12.96
N PHE A 24 0.80 -50.77 12.48
CA PHE A 24 -0.37 -50.36 13.27
C PHE A 24 -0.93 -51.57 14.10
N GLY A 25 -1.40 -51.27 15.29
CA GLY A 25 -2.20 -52.23 16.06
C GLY A 25 -2.76 -51.66 17.35
N GLY A 26 -4.09 -51.41 17.39
CA GLY A 26 -4.97 -51.74 18.50
C GLY A 26 -5.24 -50.73 19.63
N SER A 27 -6.42 -50.14 19.62
CA SER A 27 -7.15 -49.61 20.81
C SER A 27 -7.61 -50.77 21.73
N PRO A 28 -8.27 -50.59 22.95
CA PRO A 28 -8.86 -49.39 23.56
C PRO A 28 -8.69 -49.31 25.12
N GLY A 29 -9.15 -48.22 25.75
CA GLY A 29 -9.42 -48.20 27.19
C GLY A 29 -9.46 -46.83 27.86
N SER A 30 -10.65 -46.35 28.01
CA SER A 30 -11.26 -45.43 29.00
C SER A 30 -10.43 -44.81 30.11
N SER A 31 -10.62 -43.52 30.34
CA SER A 31 -11.29 -42.93 31.54
C SER A 31 -11.17 -41.40 31.57
N ASP A 32 -12.31 -40.81 31.71
CA ASP A 32 -12.73 -39.56 32.33
C ASP A 32 -11.68 -38.63 32.93
N ASN A 33 -11.72 -37.35 32.52
CA ASN A 33 -11.85 -36.28 33.48
C ASN A 33 -12.43 -34.99 32.82
N MET A 34 -13.56 -34.67 33.36
CA MET A 34 -14.48 -33.57 33.25
C MET A 34 -13.85 -32.29 33.82
N PHE A 35 -13.83 -31.21 33.08
CA PHE A 35 -13.87 -29.86 33.64
C PHE A 35 -15.02 -29.08 33.02
N LEU A 36 -16.07 -28.97 33.84
CA LEU A 36 -17.18 -28.05 33.72
C LEU A 36 -16.69 -26.63 33.93
N TYR A 37 -17.07 -25.72 33.03
CA TYR A 37 -17.30 -24.33 33.39
C TYR A 37 -18.77 -24.01 33.16
N ASP A 38 -19.37 -23.66 34.27
CA ASP A 38 -20.72 -23.20 34.49
C ASP A 38 -20.89 -21.80 33.93
N ASP A 39 -21.89 -21.55 33.12
CA ASP A 39 -22.34 -20.22 32.77
C ASP A 39 -23.86 -20.17 33.03
N SER A 40 -24.18 -19.72 34.21
CA SER A 40 -25.51 -19.39 34.63
C SER A 40 -25.69 -17.89 34.68
N SER A 41 -26.63 -17.37 33.97
CA SER A 41 -27.69 -16.51 34.50
C SER A 41 -28.43 -15.70 33.43
N MET A 42 -29.69 -15.96 33.44
CA MET A 42 -30.89 -15.13 33.55
C MET A 42 -31.34 -14.45 32.26
N SER A 43 -32.40 -14.91 31.67
CA SER A 43 -33.86 -14.93 31.92
C SER A 43 -34.52 -13.56 31.82
N ASP A 44 -35.45 -13.49 30.92
CA ASP A 44 -36.86 -13.07 30.99
C ASP A 44 -37.38 -12.90 29.56
N GLY A 45 -38.36 -13.55 29.10
CA GLY A 45 -39.67 -13.92 29.66
C GLY A 45 -40.77 -13.14 28.95
N SER A 46 -41.58 -13.81 28.15
CA SER A 46 -43.00 -13.58 27.92
C SER A 46 -43.42 -14.10 26.54
N LEU A 47 -44.02 -15.27 26.47
CA LEU A 47 -45.45 -15.64 26.45
C LEU A 47 -46.23 -15.03 25.27
N TYR A 48 -46.65 -15.90 24.35
CA TYR A 48 -48.04 -16.37 24.11
C TYR A 48 -48.02 -17.53 23.13
N ALA A 49 -48.50 -18.60 23.54
CA ALA A 49 -49.39 -19.71 23.24
C ALA A 49 -50.06 -19.63 21.87
N SER A 50 -50.08 -20.70 21.21
CA SER A 50 -50.83 -21.95 20.97
C SER A 50 -51.50 -21.85 19.58
N ASP A 51 -51.55 -22.84 18.74
CA ASP A 51 -52.24 -24.13 18.86
C ASP A 51 -51.73 -25.12 17.80
N GLN A 52 -51.87 -26.38 18.19
CA GLN A 52 -51.64 -27.59 17.44
C GLN A 52 -52.69 -27.78 16.30
N GLU A 53 -52.37 -28.46 15.23
CA GLU A 53 -52.76 -29.85 14.98
C GLU A 53 -52.42 -30.32 13.55
N ASN A 54 -51.72 -31.41 13.50
CA ASN A 54 -51.92 -32.68 12.81
C ASN A 54 -52.09 -32.86 11.29
N LEU A 55 -51.20 -33.73 10.81
CA LEU A 55 -51.39 -34.93 9.97
C LEU A 55 -51.45 -34.86 8.44
N SER A 56 -50.45 -35.59 7.91
CA SER A 56 -50.50 -36.56 6.80
C SER A 56 -50.56 -36.10 5.33
N THR A 57 -49.42 -36.27 4.68
CA THR A 57 -49.11 -36.94 3.40
C THR A 57 -49.92 -36.68 2.11
N PRO A 58 -49.48 -37.16 0.95
CA PRO A 58 -49.10 -36.25 -0.14
C PRO A 58 -49.97 -36.37 -1.38
N ARG A 59 -50.05 -35.35 -2.23
CA ARG A 59 -50.34 -35.54 -3.70
C ARG A 59 -50.18 -34.31 -4.59
N LYS A 60 -49.29 -34.52 -5.61
CA LYS A 60 -49.40 -34.06 -7.03
C LYS A 60 -49.55 -32.56 -7.39
N ARG A 61 -48.50 -32.11 -8.09
CA ARG A 61 -48.44 -31.14 -9.21
C ARG A 61 -49.76 -30.49 -9.62
N SER A 62 -49.77 -29.14 -9.63
CA SER A 62 -50.24 -28.37 -10.78
C SER A 62 -49.70 -26.93 -10.69
N GLU A 63 -49.23 -26.44 -11.82
CA GLU A 63 -48.77 -25.07 -12.04
C GLU A 63 -49.93 -24.09 -11.86
N TYR A 64 -49.71 -23.03 -11.07
CA TYR A 64 -50.45 -21.78 -11.24
C TYR A 64 -49.55 -20.60 -10.89
N ARG A 65 -49.21 -19.80 -11.90
CA ARG A 65 -48.67 -18.46 -11.79
C ARG A 65 -49.60 -17.61 -10.93
N ARG A 66 -49.14 -17.11 -9.77
CA ARG A 66 -49.79 -16.02 -9.05
C ARG A 66 -48.95 -14.75 -9.13
N HIS A 67 -49.45 -13.79 -9.90
CA HIS A 67 -49.05 -12.41 -9.87
C HIS A 67 -49.25 -11.83 -8.45
N HIS A 68 -48.16 -11.52 -7.72
CA HIS A 68 -48.25 -10.69 -6.54
C HIS A 68 -48.44 -9.23 -6.94
N LYS A 69 -49.68 -8.73 -6.90
CA LYS A 69 -49.97 -7.30 -6.85
C LYS A 69 -49.37 -6.72 -5.56
N ARG A 70 -48.31 -5.91 -5.68
CA ARG A 70 -47.84 -5.07 -4.60
C ARG A 70 -48.94 -4.07 -4.25
N ARG A 71 -49.55 -4.21 -3.09
CA ARG A 71 -50.45 -3.19 -2.53
C ARG A 71 -49.61 -1.97 -2.19
N LEU A 72 -49.85 -0.86 -2.86
CA LEU A 72 -49.35 0.47 -2.53
C LEU A 72 -49.84 0.82 -1.12
N ARG A 73 -48.91 0.99 -0.17
CA ARG A 73 -49.26 1.44 1.17
C ARG A 73 -49.69 2.89 1.16
N CYS A 74 -50.72 3.21 1.92
CA CYS A 74 -51.23 4.58 2.09
C CYS A 74 -50.15 5.56 2.52
N PRO A 75 -50.06 6.78 1.95
CA PRO A 75 -49.04 7.80 2.30
C PRO A 75 -48.97 8.12 3.79
N GLN A 76 -50.10 8.09 4.49
CA GLN A 76 -50.14 8.31 5.96
C GLN A 76 -49.40 7.23 6.76
N GLN A 77 -49.46 5.96 6.35
CA GLN A 77 -48.72 4.90 7.00
C GLN A 77 -47.20 5.01 6.79
N GLN A 78 -46.77 5.54 5.65
CA GLN A 78 -45.35 5.81 5.41
C GLN A 78 -44.84 6.96 6.26
N ILE A 79 -45.65 8.01 6.47
CA ILE A 79 -45.30 9.13 7.34
C ILE A 79 -45.20 8.68 8.82
N GLN A 80 -46.15 7.87 9.29
CA GLN A 80 -46.11 7.31 10.64
C GLN A 80 -44.91 6.38 10.85
N GLN A 81 -44.54 5.56 9.86
CA GLN A 81 -43.35 4.71 9.96
C GLN A 81 -42.06 5.51 9.97
N ARG A 82 -41.96 6.59 9.18
CA ARG A 82 -40.81 7.52 9.22
C ARG A 82 -40.72 8.25 10.56
N GLN A 83 -41.85 8.69 11.10
CA GLN A 83 -41.86 9.33 12.43
C GLN A 83 -41.44 8.37 13.54
N ALA A 84 -41.93 7.13 13.49
CA ALA A 84 -41.54 6.08 14.46
C ALA A 84 -40.06 5.70 14.35
N ALA A 85 -39.51 5.64 13.10
CA ALA A 85 -38.09 5.41 12.88
C ALA A 85 -37.23 6.56 13.41
N ASN A 86 -37.62 7.81 13.15
CA ASN A 86 -36.92 8.99 13.67
C ASN A 86 -36.96 9.07 15.21
N LEU A 87 -38.07 8.66 15.82
CA LEU A 87 -38.19 8.62 17.28
C LEU A 87 -37.30 7.55 17.91
N ARG A 88 -37.18 6.38 17.25
CA ARG A 88 -36.24 5.32 17.70
C ARG A 88 -34.80 5.78 17.59
N GLU A 89 -34.42 6.43 16.49
CA GLU A 89 -33.07 6.93 16.30
C GLU A 89 -32.73 8.06 17.29
N ARG A 90 -33.66 8.97 17.57
CA ARG A 90 -33.49 9.98 18.63
C ARG A 90 -33.25 9.35 20.00
N ARG A 91 -34.03 8.30 20.37
CA ARG A 91 -33.84 7.58 21.64
C ARG A 91 -32.49 6.85 21.68
N ARG A 92 -32.07 6.26 20.56
CA ARG A 92 -30.75 5.63 20.45
C ARG A 92 -29.62 6.64 20.63
N MET A 93 -29.70 7.80 19.99
CA MET A 93 -28.72 8.88 20.15
C MET A 93 -28.69 9.44 21.56
N GLN A 94 -29.84 9.54 22.21
CA GLN A 94 -29.93 9.93 23.62
C GLN A 94 -29.22 8.93 24.53
N SER A 95 -29.48 7.62 24.35
CA SER A 95 -28.84 6.55 25.11
C SER A 95 -27.32 6.51 24.89
N ILE A 96 -26.86 6.78 23.67
CA ILE A 96 -25.42 6.88 23.36
C ILE A 96 -24.80 8.10 24.08
N ASN A 97 -25.48 9.25 24.07
CA ASN A 97 -24.98 10.44 24.76
C ASN A 97 -24.95 10.23 26.29
N ASP A 98 -25.97 9.58 26.86
CA ASP A 98 -26.02 9.25 28.28
C ASP A 98 -24.91 8.27 28.67
N ALA A 99 -24.59 7.28 27.80
CA ALA A 99 -23.47 6.37 27.99
C ALA A 99 -22.11 7.09 27.91
N PHE A 100 -21.95 8.06 26.99
CA PHE A 100 -20.75 8.89 26.90
C PHE A 100 -20.56 9.79 28.11
N GLU A 101 -21.64 10.42 28.64
CA GLU A 101 -21.56 11.21 29.87
C GLU A 101 -21.25 10.33 31.09
N GLY A 102 -21.80 9.11 31.14
CA GLY A 102 -21.45 8.13 32.17
C GLY A 102 -19.97 7.68 32.09
N LEU A 103 -19.43 7.46 30.91
CA LEU A 103 -18.02 7.14 30.70
C LEU A 103 -17.10 8.32 31.10
N ARG A 104 -17.53 9.55 30.78
CA ARG A 104 -16.81 10.79 31.10
C ARG A 104 -16.66 11.02 32.60
N ALA A 105 -17.62 10.56 33.39
CA ALA A 105 -17.56 10.67 34.85
C ALA A 105 -16.54 9.72 35.50
N HIS A 106 -16.09 8.69 34.76
CA HIS A 106 -15.18 7.65 35.28
C HIS A 106 -13.75 7.73 34.71
N ILE A 107 -13.47 8.67 33.77
CA ILE A 107 -12.11 8.89 33.25
C ILE A 107 -11.47 10.06 34.01
N PRO A 108 -10.29 9.86 34.64
CA PRO A 108 -9.56 10.97 35.26
C PRO A 108 -9.17 11.99 34.20
N THR A 109 -9.81 13.16 34.20
CA THR A 109 -9.50 14.25 33.26
C THR A 109 -8.18 14.92 33.63
N LEU A 110 -7.24 14.95 32.69
CA LEU A 110 -6.05 15.76 32.78
C LEU A 110 -6.40 17.28 32.71
N PRO A 111 -5.60 18.17 33.33
CA PRO A 111 -6.01 19.56 33.63
C PRO A 111 -6.29 20.49 32.44
N TYR A 112 -6.07 20.08 31.19
CA TYR A 112 -6.22 20.94 29.97
C TYR A 112 -7.44 20.65 29.10
N GLU A 113 -8.29 19.68 29.43
CA GLU A 113 -9.49 19.38 28.62
C GLU A 113 -10.69 20.31 28.86
N LYS A 114 -10.56 21.32 29.68
CA LYS A 114 -11.67 22.28 30.00
C LYS A 114 -12.00 23.29 28.90
N ARG A 115 -11.40 23.23 27.69
CA ARG A 115 -11.58 24.27 26.66
C ARG A 115 -12.27 23.87 25.35
N LEU A 116 -12.83 22.67 25.21
CA LEU A 116 -13.47 22.21 23.96
C LEU A 116 -15.00 22.05 24.04
N SER A 117 -15.69 22.71 24.94
CA SER A 117 -17.15 22.73 24.95
C SER A 117 -17.68 24.15 24.70
N LYS A 118 -18.33 24.31 23.56
CA LYS A 118 -19.20 25.36 23.05
C LYS A 118 -18.65 26.14 21.85
N VAL A 119 -18.75 25.51 20.67
CA VAL A 119 -19.14 26.26 19.47
C VAL A 119 -20.57 25.82 19.13
N ARG A 120 -21.56 26.59 19.61
CA ARG A 120 -22.93 26.54 19.08
C ARG A 120 -22.88 27.19 17.70
N VAL A 121 -23.15 26.45 16.66
CA VAL A 121 -23.48 26.99 15.36
C VAL A 121 -24.95 27.43 15.43
N ASP A 122 -25.15 28.71 15.63
CA ASP A 122 -26.47 29.34 15.51
C ASP A 122 -26.78 29.52 14.01
N ARG A 123 -27.77 28.78 13.51
CA ARG A 123 -28.20 28.76 12.10
C ARG A 123 -29.30 29.79 11.80
N ASN A 124 -29.37 30.89 12.52
CA ASN A 124 -30.33 31.96 12.22
C ASN A 124 -29.72 33.32 12.54
N ALA A 125 -28.95 33.87 11.59
CA ALA A 125 -28.69 35.30 11.56
C ALA A 125 -28.86 35.81 10.11
N PRO A 126 -29.62 36.87 9.87
CA PRO A 126 -29.85 37.41 8.54
C PRO A 126 -28.64 38.18 8.00
N ASP A 127 -28.48 38.08 6.68
CA ASP A 127 -27.53 38.84 5.87
C ASP A 127 -27.71 40.35 5.98
N THR A 128 -27.10 40.97 6.94
CA THR A 128 -26.85 42.44 6.93
C THR A 128 -25.79 42.75 7.98
N MET A 129 -24.55 42.86 7.54
CA MET A 129 -23.49 43.76 8.03
C MET A 129 -22.10 43.34 7.47
N LEU A 130 -21.92 43.63 6.21
CA LEU A 130 -20.59 43.72 5.61
C LEU A 130 -20.36 45.19 5.23
N SER A 131 -20.09 46.02 6.24
CA SER A 131 -19.44 47.32 6.04
C SER A 131 -18.83 47.79 7.34
N GLY A 132 -17.52 47.83 7.39
CA GLY A 132 -16.79 48.58 8.38
C GLY A 132 -15.97 47.77 9.39
N VAL A 133 -14.85 47.23 8.99
CA VAL A 133 -13.60 47.26 9.76
C VAL A 133 -12.41 47.09 8.77
N THR A 134 -12.05 48.14 8.09
CA THR A 134 -10.69 48.31 7.57
C THR A 134 -9.87 48.96 8.68
N ASN A 135 -9.29 48.14 9.54
CA ASN A 135 -8.13 48.50 10.34
C ASN A 135 -7.15 47.33 10.29
N SER A 136 -6.39 47.26 9.19
CA SER A 136 -5.17 46.46 9.11
C SER A 136 -4.14 47.12 10.05
N GLN A 137 -4.19 46.79 11.34
CA GLN A 137 -3.01 46.93 12.19
C GLN A 137 -1.94 46.01 11.60
N LYS A 138 -0.96 46.59 10.90
CA LYS A 138 0.30 45.95 10.56
C LYS A 138 0.93 45.48 11.87
N LEU A 139 0.71 44.22 12.22
CA LEU A 139 1.48 43.54 13.27
C LEU A 139 2.96 43.85 13.03
N SER A 140 3.64 44.35 14.06
CA SER A 140 5.08 44.65 13.99
C SER A 140 5.83 43.42 13.58
N HIS A 141 7.00 43.60 12.94
CA HIS A 141 7.86 42.51 12.49
C HIS A 141 8.24 41.56 13.64
N GLU A 142 8.21 42.01 14.90
CA GLU A 142 8.42 41.20 16.10
C GLU A 142 7.18 40.41 16.54
N GLN A 143 5.99 40.94 16.36
CA GLN A 143 4.74 40.22 16.62
C GLN A 143 4.48 39.10 15.59
N LYS A 144 5.03 39.22 14.38
CA LYS A 144 5.05 38.13 13.39
C LYS A 144 6.08 37.04 13.72
N LYS A 145 7.03 37.27 14.63
CA LYS A 145 8.03 36.31 15.09
C LYS A 145 7.61 35.42 16.25
N ILE A 146 6.46 35.64 16.85
CA ILE A 146 5.86 34.72 17.84
C ILE A 146 4.92 33.75 17.11
N ILE A 147 5.35 33.19 16.00
CA ILE A 147 4.89 31.89 15.58
C ILE A 147 5.59 30.93 16.53
N HIS A 148 4.88 30.41 17.53
CA HIS A 148 5.44 29.46 18.48
C HIS A 148 6.08 28.33 17.68
N LYS A 149 7.41 28.23 17.72
CA LYS A 149 8.13 27.07 17.21
C LYS A 149 7.52 25.83 17.84
N MET A 150 7.31 24.80 17.06
CA MET A 150 6.88 23.49 17.56
C MET A 150 8.03 22.50 17.44
N PRO A 151 8.96 22.52 18.41
CA PRO A 151 10.07 21.60 18.41
C PRO A 151 9.63 20.19 18.79
N ILE A 152 10.42 19.22 18.39
CA ILE A 152 10.28 17.83 18.83
C ILE A 152 10.65 17.77 20.33
N LYS A 153 9.72 17.31 21.17
CA LYS A 153 9.94 17.15 22.62
C LYS A 153 10.49 15.77 22.97
N ILE A 154 9.91 14.74 22.38
CA ILE A 154 10.27 13.34 22.60
C ILE A 154 10.20 12.63 21.26
N LEU A 155 11.15 11.77 21.00
CA LEU A 155 11.17 10.81 19.90
C LEU A 155 11.51 9.44 20.50
N LEU A 156 10.59 8.49 20.39
CA LEU A 156 10.72 7.15 20.95
C LEU A 156 10.35 6.10 19.92
N ALA A 157 11.27 5.20 19.63
CA ALA A 157 11.04 4.09 18.71
C ALA A 157 10.84 2.77 19.44
N ARG A 158 10.10 1.86 18.79
CA ARG A 158 9.95 0.47 19.19
C ARG A 158 9.92 -0.45 18.00
N GLN A 159 10.15 -1.73 18.26
CA GLN A 159 9.90 -2.80 17.31
C GLN A 159 8.43 -3.20 17.36
N ILE A 160 7.80 -3.32 16.20
CA ILE A 160 6.49 -3.92 16.00
C ILE A 160 6.59 -5.03 14.94
N LEU A 161 5.51 -5.79 14.70
CA LEU A 161 5.45 -6.76 13.62
C LEU A 161 4.78 -6.16 12.40
N ASP A 162 5.32 -6.47 11.22
CA ASP A 162 4.65 -6.23 9.96
C ASP A 162 3.60 -7.31 9.64
N THR A 163 2.90 -7.18 8.53
CA THR A 163 1.84 -8.12 8.12
C THR A 163 2.32 -9.51 7.73
N THR A 164 3.63 -9.74 7.66
CA THR A 164 4.27 -11.06 7.47
C THR A 164 4.79 -11.67 8.77
N GLY A 165 4.61 -10.97 9.90
CA GLY A 165 5.13 -11.37 11.21
C GLY A 165 6.61 -11.11 11.40
N ILE A 166 7.23 -10.31 10.51
CA ILE A 166 8.63 -9.90 10.58
C ILE A 166 8.71 -8.54 11.29
N PRO A 167 9.73 -8.30 12.14
CA PRO A 167 9.90 -7.02 12.82
C PRO A 167 10.09 -5.83 11.88
N THR A 168 9.44 -4.71 12.23
CA THR A 168 9.66 -3.40 11.64
C THR A 168 9.68 -2.31 12.71
N VAL A 169 9.96 -1.07 12.31
CA VAL A 169 10.14 0.07 13.21
C VAL A 169 8.87 0.90 13.29
N GLU A 170 8.48 1.26 14.50
CA GLU A 170 7.46 2.26 14.80
C GLU A 170 8.06 3.37 15.66
N VAL A 171 7.67 4.62 15.40
CA VAL A 171 8.12 5.81 16.12
C VAL A 171 6.93 6.59 16.66
N ASP A 172 7.05 6.98 17.93
CA ASP A 172 6.24 8.00 18.59
C ASP A 172 7.03 9.31 18.65
N MET A 173 6.44 10.39 18.17
CA MET A 173 6.92 11.76 18.32
C MET A 173 5.94 12.55 19.16
N VAL A 174 6.42 13.18 20.22
CA VAL A 174 5.62 14.09 21.06
C VAL A 174 6.03 15.53 20.78
N THR A 175 5.04 16.35 20.51
CA THR A 175 5.16 17.80 20.34
C THR A 175 4.20 18.53 21.29
N GLU A 176 4.01 19.82 21.12
CA GLU A 176 2.99 20.58 21.86
C GLU A 176 1.55 20.22 21.48
N LEU A 177 1.34 19.69 20.25
CA LEU A 177 0.02 19.27 19.76
C LEU A 177 -0.33 17.82 20.14
N GLY A 178 0.54 17.14 20.85
CA GLY A 178 0.33 15.76 21.29
C GLY A 178 1.25 14.75 20.64
N LEU A 179 0.79 13.50 20.58
CA LEU A 179 1.50 12.32 20.08
C LEU A 179 1.19 12.09 18.60
N PHE A 180 2.25 11.87 17.83
CA PHE A 180 2.19 11.39 16.44
C PHE A 180 2.88 10.04 16.35
N ARG A 181 2.32 9.11 15.57
CA ARG A 181 2.84 7.76 15.42
C ARG A 181 2.91 7.37 13.96
N VAL A 182 3.97 6.63 13.60
CA VAL A 182 4.17 6.02 12.29
C VAL A 182 4.84 4.67 12.44
N GLY A 183 4.33 3.66 11.73
CA GLY A 183 5.00 2.39 11.47
C GLY A 183 5.43 2.32 10.00
N VAL A 184 6.69 1.96 9.73
CA VAL A 184 7.17 1.87 8.35
C VAL A 184 6.99 0.47 7.78
N PRO A 185 6.65 0.34 6.47
CA PRO A 185 6.64 -0.95 5.81
C PRO A 185 8.05 -1.54 5.74
N SER A 186 8.14 -2.86 5.70
CA SER A 186 9.41 -3.58 5.66
C SER A 186 9.44 -4.62 4.53
N THR A 187 10.62 -5.16 4.28
CA THR A 187 10.83 -6.31 3.41
C THR A 187 12.05 -7.08 3.89
N ASP A 188 12.05 -8.38 3.66
CA ASP A 188 13.24 -9.22 3.83
C ASP A 188 14.00 -9.44 2.51
N VAL A 189 13.42 -9.03 1.40
CA VAL A 189 14.08 -9.07 0.08
C VAL A 189 14.94 -7.81 -0.07
N LYS A 190 16.25 -8.00 -0.10
CA LYS A 190 17.22 -6.93 -0.31
C LYS A 190 17.43 -6.75 -1.82
N LYS A 191 17.22 -5.53 -2.33
CA LYS A 191 17.58 -5.13 -3.69
C LYS A 191 18.84 -4.26 -3.67
N ILE A 192 19.58 -4.23 -4.78
CA ILE A 192 20.93 -3.67 -4.84
C ILE A 192 20.96 -2.15 -4.63
N ALA A 193 19.97 -1.44 -5.18
CA ALA A 193 19.94 0.03 -5.19
C ALA A 193 19.02 0.66 -4.14
N GLU A 194 18.33 -0.15 -3.33
CA GLU A 194 17.50 0.34 -2.22
C GLU A 194 18.35 0.90 -1.09
N ALA A 195 17.82 1.90 -0.39
CA ALA A 195 18.36 2.32 0.90
C ALA A 195 18.30 1.15 1.91
N VAL A 196 19.34 0.99 2.72
CA VAL A 196 19.55 -0.20 3.54
C VAL A 196 18.62 -0.22 4.74
N GLN A 197 17.71 -1.18 4.80
CA GLN A 197 16.99 -1.50 6.03
C GLN A 197 17.93 -2.22 6.99
N LEU A 198 18.18 -1.60 8.13
CA LEU A 198 19.07 -2.17 9.15
C LEU A 198 18.37 -3.33 9.85
N ARG A 199 19.01 -4.52 9.83
CA ARG A 199 18.59 -5.73 10.51
C ARG A 199 19.60 -6.10 11.60
N ASP A 200 19.14 -6.79 12.64
CA ASP A 200 20.00 -7.15 13.77
C ASP A 200 20.99 -8.28 13.44
N ASN A 201 20.67 -9.11 12.43
CA ASN A 201 21.47 -10.25 11.99
C ASN A 201 21.80 -11.24 13.14
N LYS A 202 20.94 -11.35 14.14
CA LYS A 202 21.05 -12.26 15.27
C LYS A 202 20.17 -13.49 15.03
N PRO A 203 20.69 -14.63 14.59
CA PRO A 203 19.89 -15.79 14.15
C PRO A 203 18.94 -16.33 15.22
N SER A 204 19.28 -16.18 16.51
CA SER A 204 18.45 -16.64 17.64
C SER A 204 17.18 -15.82 17.88
N GLU A 205 17.04 -14.66 17.22
CA GLU A 205 15.88 -13.77 17.36
C GLU A 205 15.32 -13.44 15.97
N PHE A 206 14.06 -13.76 15.72
CA PHE A 206 13.41 -13.53 14.41
C PHE A 206 14.22 -14.00 13.20
N ALA A 207 15.01 -15.08 13.35
CA ALA A 207 15.91 -15.58 12.31
C ALA A 207 16.86 -14.48 11.74
N GLY A 208 17.32 -13.57 12.57
CA GLY A 208 18.20 -12.45 12.19
C GLY A 208 17.49 -11.20 11.70
N LYS A 209 16.15 -11.24 11.52
CA LYS A 209 15.38 -10.16 10.93
C LYS A 209 14.90 -9.09 11.93
N GLY A 210 15.37 -9.11 13.20
CA GLY A 210 15.10 -8.09 14.21
C GLY A 210 15.53 -6.69 13.77
N VAL A 211 15.00 -5.63 14.43
CA VAL A 211 15.28 -4.22 14.11
C VAL A 211 15.70 -3.42 15.35
N ASN A 212 16.15 -4.10 16.41
CA ASN A 212 16.55 -3.43 17.65
C ASN A 212 17.72 -2.44 17.47
N ASN A 213 18.64 -2.71 16.52
CA ASN A 213 19.71 -1.78 16.18
C ASN A 213 19.15 -0.49 15.58
N ALA A 214 18.16 -0.56 14.67
CA ALA A 214 17.50 0.62 14.11
C ALA A 214 16.74 1.39 15.20
N VAL A 215 16.00 0.68 16.06
CA VAL A 215 15.30 1.26 17.23
C VAL A 215 16.27 1.96 18.16
N LYS A 216 17.40 1.32 18.49
CA LYS A 216 18.47 1.92 19.31
C LYS A 216 19.01 3.17 18.66
N ASN A 217 19.29 3.17 17.35
CA ASN A 217 19.79 4.34 16.64
C ASN A 217 18.82 5.53 16.72
N ILE A 218 17.52 5.30 16.64
CA ILE A 218 16.52 6.37 16.82
C ILE A 218 16.57 6.89 18.25
N ASN A 219 16.52 6.02 19.25
CA ASN A 219 16.38 6.40 20.65
C ASN A 219 17.65 7.05 21.23
N THR A 220 18.85 6.66 20.73
CA THR A 220 20.12 7.10 21.32
C THR A 220 20.93 8.04 20.45
N ILE A 221 20.64 8.14 19.14
CA ILE A 221 21.40 8.97 18.20
C ILE A 221 20.48 9.99 17.52
N ILE A 222 19.53 9.52 16.66
CA ILE A 222 18.71 10.40 15.83
C ILE A 222 17.86 11.34 16.69
N GLY A 223 17.13 10.79 17.67
CA GLY A 223 16.24 11.55 18.54
C GLY A 223 16.96 12.63 19.33
N PRO A 224 18.00 12.29 20.14
CA PRO A 224 18.75 13.29 20.88
C PRO A 224 19.38 14.37 20.00
N GLU A 225 19.95 14.01 18.84
CA GLU A 225 20.57 14.98 17.94
C GLU A 225 19.52 15.90 17.27
N LEU A 226 18.37 15.38 16.83
CA LEU A 226 17.29 16.21 16.29
C LEU A 226 16.71 17.17 17.32
N ILE A 227 16.53 16.73 18.57
CA ILE A 227 16.04 17.60 19.66
C ILE A 227 17.02 18.75 19.91
N LYS A 228 18.33 18.48 19.88
CA LYS A 228 19.37 19.52 20.01
C LYS A 228 19.33 20.56 18.88
N GLN A 229 19.01 20.14 17.65
CA GLN A 229 18.89 21.05 16.50
C GLN A 229 17.73 22.05 16.67
N ASN A 230 16.75 21.74 17.49
CA ASN A 230 15.57 22.59 17.75
C ASN A 230 14.92 23.07 16.45
N LEU A 231 14.84 22.16 15.43
CA LEU A 231 14.17 22.43 14.15
C LEU A 231 12.67 22.42 14.33
N GLU A 232 11.98 23.24 13.53
CA GLU A 232 10.51 23.24 13.44
C GLU A 232 10.04 22.00 12.67
N VAL A 233 9.00 21.30 13.14
CA VAL A 233 8.48 20.09 12.47
C VAL A 233 7.96 20.34 11.05
N THR A 234 7.73 21.60 10.67
CA THR A 234 7.36 21.98 9.30
C THR A 234 8.55 22.06 8.33
N MET A 235 9.78 21.99 8.85
CA MET A 235 11.03 22.04 8.09
C MET A 235 11.43 20.62 7.63
N GLN A 236 10.56 19.97 6.87
CA GLN A 236 10.73 18.57 6.46
C GLN A 236 12.08 18.33 5.76
N LYS A 237 12.40 19.18 4.79
CA LYS A 237 13.62 19.03 3.98
C LYS A 237 14.89 19.15 4.84
N GLU A 238 14.94 20.13 5.71
CA GLU A 238 16.09 20.39 6.58
C GLU A 238 16.27 19.26 7.59
N ILE A 239 15.18 18.71 8.15
CA ILE A 239 15.22 17.57 9.07
C ILE A 239 15.71 16.31 8.33
N ASP A 240 15.19 16.03 7.13
CA ASP A 240 15.60 14.88 6.34
C ASP A 240 17.08 14.99 5.94
N GLN A 241 17.53 16.15 5.48
CA GLN A 241 18.93 16.41 5.14
C GLN A 241 19.85 16.26 6.35
N PHE A 242 19.42 16.75 7.52
CA PHE A 242 20.18 16.56 8.77
C PHE A 242 20.36 15.07 9.08
N MET A 243 19.31 14.24 8.96
CA MET A 243 19.38 12.80 9.21
C MET A 243 20.28 12.08 8.19
N ILE A 244 20.23 12.47 6.92
CA ILE A 244 21.10 11.94 5.86
C ILE A 244 22.56 12.28 6.17
N ALA A 245 22.86 13.54 6.53
CA ALA A 245 24.21 13.97 6.92
C ALA A 245 24.67 13.27 8.21
N LEU A 246 23.77 13.06 9.16
CA LEU A 246 24.06 12.34 10.40
C LEU A 246 24.38 10.87 10.11
N ASP A 247 23.75 10.21 9.16
CA ASP A 247 24.10 8.86 8.71
C ASP A 247 25.45 8.85 8.00
N GLY A 248 25.68 9.75 7.06
CA GLY A 248 26.95 9.94 6.36
C GLY A 248 27.30 8.84 5.35
N THR A 249 26.43 7.84 5.12
CA THR A 249 26.60 6.82 4.09
C THR A 249 25.65 7.05 2.91
N GLU A 250 26.06 6.62 1.72
CA GLU A 250 25.25 6.83 0.50
C GLU A 250 23.87 6.18 0.59
N ASN A 251 23.81 4.98 1.15
CA ASN A 251 22.61 4.13 1.19
C ASN A 251 21.99 4.02 2.60
N LYS A 252 22.35 4.92 3.53
CA LYS A 252 21.83 4.98 4.90
C LYS A 252 22.10 3.71 5.72
N SER A 253 23.23 3.03 5.45
CA SER A 253 23.56 1.76 6.08
C SER A 253 24.03 1.87 7.52
N ARG A 254 24.46 3.06 7.99
CA ARG A 254 24.97 3.25 9.36
C ARG A 254 23.84 3.36 10.40
N LEU A 255 22.85 4.19 10.16
CA LEU A 255 21.71 4.36 11.07
C LEU A 255 20.52 3.49 10.68
N GLY A 256 20.40 3.16 9.40
CA GLY A 256 19.33 2.38 8.82
C GLY A 256 18.26 3.24 8.14
N ALA A 257 17.95 2.92 6.88
CA ALA A 257 16.92 3.61 6.14
C ALA A 257 15.52 3.46 6.79
N ASN A 258 15.24 2.32 7.42
CA ASN A 258 14.03 2.10 8.18
C ASN A 258 13.92 3.02 9.40
N ALA A 259 15.03 3.31 10.09
CA ALA A 259 15.07 4.27 11.19
C ALA A 259 14.83 5.71 10.69
N ILE A 260 15.57 6.12 9.66
CA ILE A 260 15.51 7.49 9.10
C ILE A 260 14.13 7.76 8.50
N MET A 261 13.59 6.81 7.69
CA MET A 261 12.28 6.95 7.07
C MET A 261 11.18 7.07 8.12
N CYS A 262 11.21 6.26 9.19
CA CYS A 262 10.20 6.32 10.23
C CYS A 262 10.12 7.71 10.89
N VAL A 263 11.27 8.31 11.16
CA VAL A 263 11.35 9.68 11.70
C VAL A 263 10.90 10.72 10.68
N SER A 264 11.30 10.58 9.41
CA SER A 264 10.87 11.47 8.32
C SER A 264 9.35 11.52 8.17
N LEU A 265 8.68 10.35 8.23
CA LEU A 265 7.22 10.27 8.08
C LEU A 265 6.46 10.83 9.29
N VAL A 266 6.94 10.60 10.52
CA VAL A 266 6.28 11.15 11.71
C VAL A 266 6.44 12.67 11.79
N VAL A 267 7.55 13.23 11.30
CA VAL A 267 7.75 14.68 11.12
C VAL A 267 6.70 15.26 10.17
N ALA A 268 6.42 14.60 9.05
CA ALA A 268 5.38 15.05 8.12
C ALA A 268 3.98 15.07 8.77
N LYS A 269 3.61 14.05 9.56
CA LYS A 269 2.35 14.06 10.33
C LYS A 269 2.29 15.22 11.32
N ALA A 270 3.36 15.47 12.07
CA ALA A 270 3.44 16.59 13.00
C ALA A 270 3.42 17.94 12.28
N GLY A 271 4.11 18.06 11.14
CA GLY A 271 4.12 19.26 10.29
C GLY A 271 2.74 19.60 9.73
N ALA A 272 1.97 18.62 9.29
CA ALA A 272 0.59 18.76 8.83
C ALA A 272 -0.30 19.32 9.97
N ALA A 273 -0.22 18.69 11.15
CA ALA A 273 -0.97 19.14 12.33
C ALA A 273 -0.59 20.57 12.76
N LYS A 274 0.69 20.93 12.72
CA LYS A 274 1.17 22.29 13.01
C LYS A 274 0.58 23.32 12.04
N LYS A 275 0.44 22.97 10.77
CA LYS A 275 -0.20 23.83 9.75
C LYS A 275 -1.72 23.80 9.83
N GLY A 276 -2.32 22.96 10.69
CA GLY A 276 -3.78 22.80 10.81
C GLY A 276 -4.44 22.25 9.55
N MET A 277 -3.74 21.36 8.81
CA MET A 277 -4.24 20.80 7.56
C MET A 277 -4.11 19.27 7.54
N PRO A 278 -4.91 18.56 6.72
CA PRO A 278 -4.77 17.13 6.50
C PRO A 278 -3.40 16.78 5.94
N LEU A 279 -2.92 15.54 6.22
CA LEU A 279 -1.59 15.08 5.81
C LEU A 279 -1.40 15.14 4.29
N TYR A 280 -2.38 14.70 3.50
CA TYR A 280 -2.29 14.76 2.04
C TYR A 280 -2.11 16.20 1.51
N ARG A 281 -2.72 17.22 2.16
CA ARG A 281 -2.52 18.64 1.79
C ARG A 281 -1.12 19.11 2.12
N HIS A 282 -0.60 18.72 3.28
CA HIS A 282 0.78 19.03 3.65
C HIS A 282 1.80 18.42 2.67
N ILE A 283 1.58 17.16 2.28
CA ILE A 283 2.42 16.51 1.26
C ILE A 283 2.30 17.23 -0.09
N SER A 284 1.10 17.66 -0.48
CA SER A 284 0.87 18.47 -1.68
C SER A 284 1.68 19.76 -1.67
N ASP A 285 1.70 20.47 -0.51
CA ASP A 285 2.52 21.67 -0.32
C ASP A 285 4.04 21.37 -0.49
N LEU A 286 4.53 20.29 0.15
CA LEU A 286 5.94 19.88 0.06
C LEU A 286 6.34 19.52 -1.37
N ALA A 287 5.44 18.86 -2.09
CA ALA A 287 5.65 18.47 -3.47
C ALA A 287 5.43 19.62 -4.48
N GLY A 288 4.78 20.71 -4.08
CA GLY A 288 4.42 21.81 -4.98
C GLY A 288 3.31 21.42 -5.96
N VAL A 289 2.39 20.55 -5.54
CA VAL A 289 1.24 20.09 -6.34
C VAL A 289 0.05 21.00 -6.10
N ALA A 290 -0.45 21.65 -7.16
CA ALA A 290 -1.53 22.61 -7.05
C ALA A 290 -2.95 22.00 -7.08
N SER A 291 -3.12 20.83 -7.69
CA SER A 291 -4.43 20.20 -7.89
C SER A 291 -4.38 18.74 -7.39
N ILE A 292 -5.31 18.39 -6.52
CA ILE A 292 -5.43 17.03 -5.99
C ILE A 292 -6.17 16.14 -6.98
N ILE A 293 -5.59 14.97 -7.26
CA ILE A 293 -6.16 13.90 -8.11
C ILE A 293 -6.15 12.60 -7.31
N LEU A 294 -7.29 11.91 -7.30
CA LEU A 294 -7.44 10.59 -6.70
C LEU A 294 -6.93 9.51 -7.66
N PRO A 295 -6.15 8.54 -7.16
CA PRO A 295 -5.46 7.58 -8.00
C PRO A 295 -6.37 6.49 -8.56
N VAL A 296 -5.99 5.89 -9.70
CA VAL A 296 -6.51 4.59 -10.14
C VAL A 296 -5.82 3.49 -9.33
N PRO A 297 -6.57 2.59 -8.65
CA PRO A 297 -5.98 1.49 -7.92
C PRO A 297 -5.59 0.35 -8.87
N HIS A 298 -4.39 -0.23 -8.67
CA HIS A 298 -4.00 -1.53 -9.19
C HIS A 298 -4.41 -2.60 -8.16
N ILE A 299 -5.51 -3.27 -8.41
CA ILE A 299 -6.13 -4.22 -7.46
C ILE A 299 -5.65 -5.63 -7.77
N THR A 300 -4.81 -6.22 -6.94
CA THR A 300 -4.30 -7.57 -7.13
C THR A 300 -5.43 -8.60 -6.97
N VAL A 301 -5.63 -9.43 -7.99
CA VAL A 301 -6.64 -10.49 -8.00
C VAL A 301 -5.99 -11.87 -7.98
N ILE A 302 -4.98 -12.10 -8.83
CA ILE A 302 -4.29 -13.38 -8.96
C ILE A 302 -2.80 -13.17 -8.70
N VAL A 303 -2.19 -14.10 -7.99
CA VAL A 303 -0.74 -14.14 -7.77
C VAL A 303 -0.12 -15.37 -8.43
N GLY A 304 1.08 -15.18 -8.93
CA GLY A 304 1.95 -16.18 -9.53
C GLY A 304 3.41 -15.91 -9.14
N GLY A 305 4.34 -16.17 -10.05
CA GLY A 305 5.76 -15.92 -9.83
C GLY A 305 6.27 -16.54 -8.54
N VAL A 306 7.15 -15.86 -7.85
CA VAL A 306 7.70 -16.27 -6.54
C VAL A 306 6.67 -16.19 -5.40
N LEU A 307 5.51 -15.55 -5.61
CA LEU A 307 4.46 -15.40 -4.61
C LEU A 307 3.52 -16.61 -4.50
N SER A 308 3.62 -17.56 -5.41
CA SER A 308 2.70 -18.69 -5.51
C SER A 308 3.40 -19.95 -6.01
N SER A 309 2.91 -21.12 -5.60
CA SER A 309 3.35 -22.42 -6.09
C SER A 309 2.64 -22.87 -7.38
N ASN A 310 1.75 -22.06 -7.96
CA ASN A 310 1.08 -22.39 -9.23
C ASN A 310 2.03 -22.29 -10.43
N GLY A 311 1.56 -22.68 -11.64
CA GLY A 311 2.34 -22.65 -12.88
C GLY A 311 2.56 -21.27 -13.50
N LEU A 312 1.99 -20.20 -12.92
CA LEU A 312 2.08 -18.86 -13.49
C LEU A 312 3.48 -18.27 -13.36
N PRO A 313 4.11 -17.80 -14.46
CA PRO A 313 5.43 -17.19 -14.42
C PRO A 313 5.41 -15.77 -13.84
N PHE A 314 4.40 -14.96 -14.19
CA PHE A 314 4.31 -13.56 -13.77
C PHE A 314 3.72 -13.43 -12.36
N GLN A 315 4.21 -12.44 -11.62
CA GLN A 315 4.00 -12.33 -10.18
C GLN A 315 2.59 -11.90 -9.78
N GLU A 316 1.98 -10.94 -10.50
CA GLU A 316 0.64 -10.45 -10.17
C GLU A 316 -0.16 -10.11 -11.42
N TYR A 317 -1.46 -10.42 -11.37
CA TYR A 317 -2.46 -10.02 -12.35
C TYR A 317 -3.51 -9.17 -11.63
N MET A 318 -3.64 -7.94 -12.05
CA MET A 318 -4.37 -6.88 -11.36
C MET A 318 -5.47 -6.30 -12.24
N ILE A 319 -6.49 -5.74 -11.60
CA ILE A 319 -7.55 -4.95 -12.24
C ILE A 319 -7.31 -3.47 -12.00
N MET A 320 -7.41 -2.68 -13.05
CA MET A 320 -7.37 -1.22 -13.02
C MET A 320 -8.73 -0.66 -13.48
N PRO A 321 -9.55 -0.10 -12.58
CA PRO A 321 -10.86 0.48 -12.94
C PRO A 321 -10.74 1.88 -13.58
N THR A 322 -10.07 1.98 -14.73
CA THR A 322 -9.76 3.24 -15.42
C THR A 322 -10.99 4.01 -15.91
N GLY A 323 -12.11 3.30 -16.15
CA GLY A 323 -13.38 3.90 -16.57
C GLY A 323 -14.36 4.15 -15.42
N ALA A 324 -13.92 4.10 -14.16
CA ALA A 324 -14.76 4.45 -13.02
C ALA A 324 -15.05 5.95 -12.97
N SER A 325 -16.18 6.34 -12.38
CA SER A 325 -16.57 7.75 -12.25
C SER A 325 -15.89 8.48 -11.10
N ASN A 326 -15.47 7.74 -10.07
CA ASN A 326 -14.79 8.24 -8.88
C ASN A 326 -14.06 7.08 -8.17
N PHE A 327 -13.33 7.35 -7.10
CA PHE A 327 -12.54 6.34 -6.41
C PHE A 327 -13.41 5.27 -5.72
N ALA A 328 -14.49 5.67 -5.06
CA ALA A 328 -15.43 4.73 -4.44
C ALA A 328 -16.06 3.78 -5.48
N ASN A 329 -16.39 4.28 -6.68
CA ASN A 329 -16.84 3.46 -7.80
C ASN A 329 -15.75 2.52 -8.32
N ALA A 330 -14.49 2.98 -8.35
CA ALA A 330 -13.35 2.14 -8.72
C ALA A 330 -13.20 0.96 -7.76
N MET A 331 -13.30 1.21 -6.45
CA MET A 331 -13.23 0.15 -5.44
C MET A 331 -14.39 -0.83 -5.54
N ARG A 332 -15.61 -0.35 -5.86
CA ARG A 332 -16.77 -1.21 -6.13
C ARG A 332 -16.50 -2.14 -7.31
N ILE A 333 -16.05 -1.58 -8.45
CA ILE A 333 -15.73 -2.37 -9.66
C ILE A 333 -14.69 -3.44 -9.34
N GLY A 334 -13.59 -3.06 -8.71
CA GLY A 334 -12.52 -3.98 -8.36
C GLY A 334 -12.95 -5.07 -7.37
N SER A 335 -13.75 -4.72 -6.37
CA SER A 335 -14.27 -5.66 -5.38
C SER A 335 -15.25 -6.67 -6.01
N GLU A 336 -16.18 -6.22 -6.87
CA GLU A 336 -17.14 -7.09 -7.56
C GLU A 336 -16.44 -8.08 -8.49
N ILE A 337 -15.43 -7.63 -9.27
CA ILE A 337 -14.60 -8.52 -10.10
C ILE A 337 -13.81 -9.51 -9.24
N TYR A 338 -13.18 -9.04 -8.16
CA TYR A 338 -12.44 -9.89 -7.24
C TYR A 338 -13.31 -11.02 -6.67
N HIS A 339 -14.51 -10.70 -6.19
CA HIS A 339 -15.43 -11.68 -5.62
C HIS A 339 -16.02 -12.61 -6.69
N TYR A 340 -16.24 -12.13 -7.91
CA TYR A 340 -16.64 -13.00 -9.03
C TYR A 340 -15.57 -14.06 -9.30
N VAL A 341 -14.29 -13.66 -9.44
CA VAL A 341 -13.17 -14.58 -9.62
C VAL A 341 -13.08 -15.57 -8.45
N LYS A 342 -13.15 -15.06 -7.21
CA LYS A 342 -13.12 -15.89 -6.01
C LYS A 342 -14.20 -16.98 -6.03
N ASN A 343 -15.42 -16.63 -6.34
CA ASN A 343 -16.54 -17.56 -6.36
C ASN A 343 -16.40 -18.59 -7.52
N SER A 344 -16.00 -18.13 -8.70
CA SER A 344 -15.79 -18.98 -9.89
C SER A 344 -14.68 -20.00 -9.65
N VAL A 345 -13.57 -19.58 -9.05
CA VAL A 345 -12.42 -20.42 -8.71
C VAL A 345 -12.77 -21.42 -7.62
N SER A 346 -13.47 -20.97 -6.57
CA SER A 346 -13.94 -21.87 -5.50
C SER A 346 -14.90 -22.94 -6.01
N ALA A 347 -15.76 -22.60 -6.94
CA ALA A 347 -16.69 -23.55 -7.57
C ALA A 347 -15.98 -24.58 -8.45
N LYS A 348 -14.92 -24.15 -9.18
CA LYS A 348 -14.18 -25.01 -10.11
C LYS A 348 -13.13 -25.90 -9.43
N TYR A 349 -12.38 -25.36 -8.49
CA TYR A 349 -11.20 -26.00 -7.92
C TYR A 349 -11.31 -26.27 -6.40
N GLY A 350 -12.43 -25.92 -5.76
CA GLY A 350 -12.64 -26.05 -4.32
C GLY A 350 -12.30 -24.78 -3.52
N ALA A 351 -12.89 -24.66 -2.33
CA ALA A 351 -12.80 -23.43 -1.51
C ALA A 351 -11.37 -23.04 -1.10
N GLN A 352 -10.48 -24.02 -0.90
CA GLN A 352 -9.07 -23.78 -0.54
C GLN A 352 -8.29 -22.98 -1.58
N THR A 353 -8.69 -23.02 -2.86
CA THR A 353 -8.01 -22.28 -3.93
C THR A 353 -8.31 -20.78 -3.92
N SER A 354 -9.28 -20.34 -3.10
CA SER A 354 -9.62 -18.94 -2.91
C SER A 354 -8.94 -18.30 -1.69
N PHE A 355 -8.01 -19.01 -1.04
CA PHE A 355 -7.20 -18.43 0.03
C PHE A 355 -6.26 -17.37 -0.54
N VAL A 356 -6.12 -16.30 0.22
CA VAL A 356 -5.41 -15.12 -0.25
C VAL A 356 -3.95 -15.12 0.22
N SER A 357 -3.06 -14.65 -0.64
CA SER A 357 -1.66 -14.38 -0.33
C SER A 357 -1.52 -13.16 0.59
N HIS A 358 -0.30 -12.85 0.99
CA HIS A 358 0.00 -11.63 1.76
C HIS A 358 -0.27 -10.33 0.98
N THR A 359 -0.36 -10.36 -0.35
CA THR A 359 -0.78 -9.20 -1.16
C THR A 359 -2.29 -9.12 -1.35
N GLY A 360 -3.07 -10.10 -0.86
CA GLY A 360 -4.51 -10.17 -1.04
C GLY A 360 -4.95 -10.83 -2.36
N GLY A 361 -4.04 -11.17 -3.25
CA GLY A 361 -4.33 -11.94 -4.47
C GLY A 361 -4.48 -13.43 -4.18
N MET A 362 -5.19 -14.15 -5.05
CA MET A 362 -5.46 -15.58 -4.93
C MET A 362 -4.41 -16.41 -5.67
N SER A 363 -3.89 -17.45 -5.03
CA SER A 363 -3.01 -18.44 -5.64
C SER A 363 -3.86 -19.53 -6.32
N ILE A 364 -4.25 -19.27 -7.57
CA ILE A 364 -5.13 -20.16 -8.34
C ILE A 364 -4.27 -21.20 -9.09
N PRO A 365 -4.68 -22.47 -9.17
CA PRO A 365 -3.95 -23.50 -9.89
C PRO A 365 -4.12 -23.36 -11.42
N LEU A 366 -3.53 -22.32 -11.98
CA LEU A 366 -3.46 -22.03 -13.40
C LEU A 366 -2.06 -22.37 -13.92
N GLU A 367 -1.97 -22.80 -15.17
CA GLU A 367 -0.72 -23.30 -15.78
C GLU A 367 -0.04 -22.23 -16.65
N SER A 368 -0.82 -21.35 -17.27
CA SER A 368 -0.28 -20.33 -18.17
C SER A 368 -0.76 -18.91 -17.83
N HIS A 369 0.05 -17.91 -18.20
CA HIS A 369 -0.32 -16.51 -18.08
C HIS A 369 -1.59 -16.16 -18.89
N ARG A 370 -1.83 -16.89 -20.01
CA ARG A 370 -3.02 -16.71 -20.83
C ARG A 370 -4.31 -17.14 -20.10
N ASP A 371 -4.24 -18.22 -19.31
CA ASP A 371 -5.38 -18.67 -18.50
C ASP A 371 -5.80 -17.60 -17.49
N ALA A 372 -4.81 -16.94 -16.86
CA ALA A 372 -5.07 -15.85 -15.94
C ALA A 372 -5.71 -14.64 -16.64
N LEU A 373 -5.24 -14.28 -17.85
CA LEU A 373 -5.78 -13.18 -18.63
C LEU A 373 -7.20 -13.47 -19.15
N MET A 374 -7.45 -14.70 -19.60
CA MET A 374 -8.79 -15.16 -20.01
C MET A 374 -9.77 -15.09 -18.83
N LEU A 375 -9.37 -15.60 -17.65
CA LEU A 375 -10.19 -15.58 -16.44
C LEU A 375 -10.56 -14.15 -16.02
N LEU A 376 -9.60 -13.22 -16.03
CA LEU A 376 -9.85 -11.82 -15.69
C LEU A 376 -10.71 -11.11 -16.75
N THR A 377 -10.46 -11.39 -18.03
CA THR A 377 -11.25 -10.81 -19.13
C THR A 377 -12.70 -11.28 -19.07
N ASP A 378 -12.93 -12.57 -18.80
CA ASP A 378 -14.28 -13.10 -18.58
C ASP A 378 -14.93 -12.46 -17.35
N ALA A 379 -14.21 -12.34 -16.22
CA ALA A 379 -14.72 -11.71 -15.02
C ALA A 379 -15.15 -10.24 -15.27
N ILE A 380 -14.35 -9.47 -15.99
CA ILE A 380 -14.69 -8.09 -16.39
C ILE A 380 -16.01 -8.08 -17.21
N LYS A 381 -16.14 -9.01 -18.15
CA LYS A 381 -17.32 -9.14 -19.00
C LYS A 381 -18.55 -9.55 -18.21
N GLN A 382 -18.47 -10.58 -17.38
CA GLN A 382 -19.61 -11.11 -16.62
C GLN A 382 -20.12 -10.12 -15.56
N CYS A 383 -19.22 -9.32 -14.98
CA CYS A 383 -19.59 -8.23 -14.08
C CYS A 383 -20.13 -6.98 -14.81
N GLY A 384 -20.13 -6.94 -16.15
CA GLY A 384 -20.62 -5.80 -16.92
C GLY A 384 -19.69 -4.58 -16.94
N TYR A 385 -18.38 -4.79 -16.80
CA TYR A 385 -17.37 -3.73 -16.70
C TYR A 385 -16.46 -3.60 -17.93
N ILE A 386 -16.89 -4.13 -19.10
CA ILE A 386 -16.19 -3.89 -20.37
C ILE A 386 -16.03 -2.39 -20.61
N GLY A 387 -14.80 -1.95 -20.92
CA GLY A 387 -14.44 -0.54 -21.12
C GLY A 387 -14.35 0.31 -19.85
N LYS A 388 -14.66 -0.29 -18.67
CA LYS A 388 -14.52 0.37 -17.35
C LYS A 388 -13.36 -0.18 -16.51
N ALA A 389 -12.98 -1.44 -16.74
CA ALA A 389 -11.87 -2.09 -16.09
C ALA A 389 -10.91 -2.65 -17.13
N GLU A 390 -9.63 -2.53 -16.84
CA GLU A 390 -8.51 -3.03 -17.65
C GLU A 390 -7.60 -3.89 -16.77
N ILE A 391 -6.66 -4.60 -17.39
CA ILE A 391 -5.75 -5.53 -16.70
C ILE A 391 -4.35 -4.89 -16.63
N SER A 392 -3.69 -5.02 -15.49
CA SER A 392 -2.27 -4.75 -15.29
C SER A 392 -1.56 -6.03 -14.88
N ILE A 393 -0.38 -6.27 -15.44
CA ILE A 393 0.46 -7.43 -15.12
C ILE A 393 1.73 -6.92 -14.44
N ASN A 394 2.11 -7.52 -13.31
CA ASN A 394 3.47 -7.41 -12.79
C ASN A 394 4.23 -8.67 -13.18
N ALA A 395 5.17 -8.54 -14.11
CA ALA A 395 5.96 -9.67 -14.59
C ALA A 395 7.06 -10.05 -13.59
N SER A 396 7.61 -9.08 -12.85
CA SER A 396 8.77 -9.28 -11.95
C SER A 396 9.89 -10.05 -12.65
N ALA A 397 10.22 -9.63 -13.88
CA ALA A 397 11.05 -10.43 -14.79
C ALA A 397 12.50 -10.58 -14.33
N THR A 398 12.96 -9.77 -13.38
CA THR A 398 14.25 -10.01 -12.70
C THR A 398 14.29 -11.37 -12.01
N ASP A 399 13.16 -11.85 -11.46
CA ASP A 399 13.08 -13.16 -10.82
C ASP A 399 13.11 -14.31 -11.83
N LEU A 400 12.84 -14.03 -13.11
CA LEU A 400 12.88 -14.97 -14.23
C LEU A 400 14.24 -14.98 -14.94
N PHE A 401 15.07 -13.95 -14.71
CA PHE A 401 16.31 -13.75 -15.45
C PHE A 401 17.42 -14.66 -14.94
N LYS A 402 17.95 -15.48 -15.83
CA LYS A 402 19.01 -16.44 -15.53
C LYS A 402 19.87 -16.69 -16.77
N ASP A 403 21.18 -16.72 -16.59
CA ASP A 403 22.14 -17.07 -17.64
C ASP A 403 21.94 -16.30 -18.97
N GLY A 404 21.55 -15.03 -18.87
CA GLY A 404 21.36 -14.15 -20.04
C GLY A 404 20.01 -14.29 -20.76
N GLY A 405 19.04 -15.03 -20.20
CA GLY A 405 17.70 -15.21 -20.73
C GLY A 405 16.63 -15.25 -19.64
N TYR A 406 15.36 -15.34 -20.05
CA TYR A 406 14.21 -15.35 -19.15
C TYR A 406 13.60 -16.76 -19.11
N ASP A 407 13.64 -17.39 -17.93
CA ASP A 407 13.10 -18.72 -17.67
C ASP A 407 11.64 -18.62 -17.19
N LEU A 408 10.67 -18.82 -18.08
CA LEU A 408 9.25 -18.81 -17.70
C LEU A 408 8.84 -20.09 -16.94
N GLU A 409 9.68 -21.13 -16.94
CA GLU A 409 9.49 -22.36 -16.18
C GLU A 409 10.39 -22.42 -14.94
N PHE A 410 10.86 -21.30 -14.41
CA PHE A 410 11.85 -21.20 -13.33
C PHE A 410 11.49 -21.99 -12.05
N LYS A 411 10.23 -22.35 -11.87
CA LYS A 411 9.76 -23.20 -10.76
C LYS A 411 9.99 -24.69 -11.02
N ASN A 412 10.25 -25.07 -12.27
CA ASN A 412 10.58 -26.42 -12.64
C ASN A 412 12.09 -26.64 -12.40
N PRO A 413 12.48 -27.52 -11.45
CA PRO A 413 13.90 -27.78 -11.19
C PRO A 413 14.65 -28.36 -12.39
N ASN A 414 13.92 -28.90 -13.39
CA ASN A 414 14.46 -29.45 -14.64
C ASN A 414 14.26 -28.49 -15.82
N SER A 415 14.06 -27.20 -15.59
CA SER A 415 13.96 -26.20 -16.66
C SER A 415 15.20 -26.25 -17.54
N ASN A 416 14.98 -26.32 -18.87
CA ASN A 416 16.06 -26.42 -19.83
C ASN A 416 16.55 -25.01 -20.25
N PRO A 417 17.84 -24.67 -20.05
CA PRO A 417 18.39 -23.38 -20.46
C PRO A 417 18.23 -23.07 -21.95
N GLN A 418 18.09 -24.07 -22.82
CA GLN A 418 17.81 -23.86 -24.24
C GLN A 418 16.42 -23.25 -24.52
N ASN A 419 15.50 -23.33 -23.55
CA ASN A 419 14.17 -22.75 -23.62
C ASN A 419 14.10 -21.32 -23.07
N TYR A 420 15.18 -20.80 -22.49
CA TYR A 420 15.20 -19.44 -21.97
C TYR A 420 14.96 -18.44 -23.10
N MET A 421 14.11 -17.48 -22.83
CA MET A 421 13.69 -16.51 -23.83
C MET A 421 14.64 -15.31 -23.86
N SER A 422 14.92 -14.78 -25.07
CA SER A 422 15.54 -13.47 -25.20
C SER A 422 14.55 -12.36 -24.81
N SER A 423 15.07 -11.19 -24.50
CA SER A 423 14.28 -9.99 -24.21
C SER A 423 13.29 -9.68 -25.33
N ASP A 424 13.68 -9.86 -26.60
CA ASP A 424 12.79 -9.63 -27.75
C ASP A 424 11.61 -10.61 -27.78
N LYS A 425 11.85 -11.91 -27.51
CA LYS A 425 10.75 -12.88 -27.44
C LYS A 425 9.80 -12.61 -26.28
N LEU A 426 10.33 -12.20 -25.13
CA LEU A 426 9.50 -11.82 -23.99
C LEU A 426 8.69 -10.55 -24.29
N ALA A 427 9.28 -9.56 -24.99
CA ALA A 427 8.58 -8.38 -25.46
C ALA A 427 7.39 -8.72 -26.38
N GLU A 428 7.55 -9.68 -27.31
CA GLU A 428 6.45 -10.11 -28.19
C GLU A 428 5.29 -10.70 -27.36
N ILE A 429 5.56 -11.49 -26.32
CA ILE A 429 4.50 -12.01 -25.43
C ILE A 429 3.70 -10.85 -24.81
N TYR A 430 4.36 -9.80 -24.34
CA TYR A 430 3.67 -8.64 -23.78
C TYR A 430 2.84 -7.90 -24.81
N LEU A 431 3.39 -7.69 -26.00
CA LEU A 431 2.68 -7.00 -27.09
C LEU A 431 1.47 -7.80 -27.58
N ASP A 432 1.59 -9.13 -27.65
CA ASP A 432 0.46 -9.99 -28.02
C ASP A 432 -0.61 -9.99 -26.93
N ASN A 433 -0.22 -10.05 -25.65
CA ASN A 433 -1.17 -9.91 -24.55
C ASN A 433 -1.93 -8.57 -24.60
N MET A 434 -1.24 -7.46 -24.95
CA MET A 434 -1.87 -6.15 -25.12
C MET A 434 -2.85 -6.06 -26.30
N LYS A 435 -2.65 -6.88 -27.35
CA LYS A 435 -3.55 -6.95 -28.53
C LYS A 435 -4.77 -7.83 -28.25
N GLU A 436 -4.58 -8.96 -27.57
CA GLU A 436 -5.62 -9.99 -27.41
C GLU A 436 -6.52 -9.72 -26.20
N TYR A 437 -5.99 -9.06 -25.15
CA TYR A 437 -6.69 -8.82 -23.88
C TYR A 437 -6.68 -7.32 -23.53
N PRO A 438 -7.57 -6.87 -22.64
CA PRO A 438 -7.59 -5.48 -22.21
C PRO A 438 -6.42 -5.15 -21.24
N VAL A 439 -5.18 -5.47 -21.64
CA VAL A 439 -3.98 -5.19 -20.86
C VAL A 439 -3.52 -3.78 -21.15
N CYS A 440 -3.48 -2.93 -20.12
CA CYS A 440 -3.09 -1.52 -20.23
C CYS A 440 -1.71 -1.21 -19.60
N SER A 441 -1.16 -2.15 -18.79
CA SER A 441 0.10 -1.93 -18.06
C SER A 441 0.87 -3.23 -17.86
N ILE A 442 2.20 -3.17 -18.08
CA ILE A 442 3.17 -4.21 -17.68
C ILE A 442 4.14 -3.57 -16.69
N GLU A 443 4.25 -4.14 -15.50
CA GLU A 443 5.24 -3.77 -14.48
C GLU A 443 6.40 -4.77 -14.51
N ASP A 444 7.63 -4.25 -14.35
CA ASP A 444 8.89 -5.01 -14.29
C ASP A 444 9.05 -6.02 -15.43
N ALA A 445 8.93 -5.47 -16.67
CA ALA A 445 8.90 -6.25 -17.91
C ALA A 445 10.19 -7.02 -18.19
N PHE A 446 11.35 -6.55 -17.72
CA PHE A 446 12.67 -7.15 -17.93
C PHE A 446 13.52 -7.06 -16.65
N ASP A 447 14.68 -7.70 -16.68
CA ASP A 447 15.69 -7.52 -15.64
C ASP A 447 16.00 -6.03 -15.44
N PHE A 448 16.27 -5.65 -14.18
CA PHE A 448 16.45 -4.24 -13.80
C PHE A 448 17.67 -3.57 -14.44
N ASP A 449 18.59 -4.32 -15.05
CA ASP A 449 19.75 -3.79 -15.76
C ASP A 449 19.68 -3.98 -17.29
N ASP A 450 18.62 -4.59 -17.82
CA ASP A 450 18.39 -4.73 -19.27
C ASP A 450 17.79 -3.45 -19.88
N TRP A 451 18.48 -2.33 -19.70
CA TRP A 451 18.04 -1.00 -20.12
C TRP A 451 17.63 -0.90 -21.61
N ALA A 452 18.28 -1.69 -22.46
CA ALA A 452 18.01 -1.70 -23.91
C ALA A 452 16.63 -2.30 -24.22
N ALA A 453 16.30 -3.43 -23.59
CA ALA A 453 14.99 -4.05 -23.74
C ALA A 453 13.85 -3.16 -23.22
N TRP A 454 14.07 -2.52 -22.06
CA TRP A 454 13.12 -1.55 -21.51
C TRP A 454 12.82 -0.41 -22.48
N SER A 455 13.85 0.21 -23.04
CA SER A 455 13.70 1.33 -24.00
C SER A 455 13.03 0.88 -25.30
N THR A 456 13.40 -0.32 -25.80
CA THR A 456 12.83 -0.90 -27.02
C THR A 456 11.35 -1.20 -26.87
N LEU A 457 10.94 -1.87 -25.78
CA LEU A 457 9.52 -2.15 -25.53
C LEU A 457 8.72 -0.87 -25.35
N THR A 458 9.26 0.11 -24.61
CA THR A 458 8.58 1.40 -24.38
C THR A 458 8.32 2.14 -25.70
N ALA A 459 9.23 2.07 -26.65
CA ALA A 459 9.06 2.70 -27.97
C ALA A 459 8.03 1.98 -28.87
N ARG A 460 7.70 0.71 -28.58
CA ARG A 460 6.80 -0.13 -29.41
C ARG A 460 5.34 -0.10 -28.96
N THR A 461 5.02 0.52 -27.83
CA THR A 461 3.65 0.54 -27.29
C THR A 461 3.28 1.88 -26.69
N THR A 462 1.99 2.24 -26.75
CA THR A 462 1.42 3.37 -26.01
C THR A 462 0.92 2.97 -24.61
N ASN A 463 0.86 1.66 -24.31
CA ASN A 463 0.47 1.17 -23.01
C ASN A 463 1.53 1.49 -21.93
N GLN A 464 1.18 1.35 -20.69
CA GLN A 464 2.11 1.60 -19.60
C GLN A 464 3.17 0.52 -19.49
N ILE A 465 4.43 0.93 -19.47
CA ILE A 465 5.59 0.12 -19.08
C ILE A 465 6.11 0.72 -17.78
N LEU A 466 5.80 0.04 -16.66
CA LEU A 466 6.01 0.52 -15.31
C LEU A 466 7.28 -0.10 -14.72
N GLY A 467 8.28 0.71 -14.40
CA GLY A 467 9.51 0.26 -13.76
C GLY A 467 9.42 0.39 -12.23
N ASN A 468 9.54 -0.72 -11.51
CA ASN A 468 9.66 -0.76 -10.07
C ASN A 468 11.06 -1.27 -9.67
N ASP A 469 11.43 -2.50 -10.03
CA ASP A 469 12.76 -3.04 -9.82
C ASP A 469 13.82 -2.30 -10.65
N LEU A 470 13.43 -1.75 -11.79
CA LEU A 470 14.28 -0.91 -12.65
C LEU A 470 14.94 0.23 -11.88
N THR A 471 14.20 0.92 -11.03
CA THR A 471 14.70 2.14 -10.35
C THR A 471 14.87 1.99 -8.84
N GLN A 472 14.09 1.09 -8.20
CA GLN A 472 14.11 0.86 -6.76
C GLN A 472 13.96 2.17 -5.95
N THR A 473 13.19 3.12 -6.47
CA THR A 473 13.01 4.48 -5.91
C THR A 473 14.35 5.22 -5.67
N ASN A 474 15.43 4.76 -6.27
CA ASN A 474 16.75 5.40 -6.19
C ASN A 474 16.82 6.55 -7.19
N VAL A 475 17.07 7.77 -6.71
CA VAL A 475 17.07 9.01 -7.53
C VAL A 475 17.99 8.91 -8.74
N ARG A 476 19.18 8.29 -8.61
CA ARG A 476 20.13 8.11 -9.73
C ARG A 476 19.58 7.17 -10.79
N ARG A 477 19.00 6.03 -10.37
CA ARG A 477 18.37 5.09 -11.31
C ARG A 477 17.11 5.67 -11.96
N VAL A 478 16.35 6.49 -11.23
CA VAL A 478 15.25 7.28 -11.79
C VAL A 478 15.77 8.23 -12.88
N GLY A 479 16.89 8.92 -12.64
CA GLY A 479 17.55 9.76 -13.66
C GLY A 479 17.95 8.96 -14.90
N LEU A 480 18.55 7.78 -14.74
CA LEU A 480 18.90 6.89 -15.85
C LEU A 480 17.67 6.39 -16.63
N ALA A 481 16.57 6.06 -15.93
CA ALA A 481 15.34 5.65 -16.60
C ALA A 481 14.77 6.76 -17.48
N VAL A 482 14.80 8.00 -17.00
CA VAL A 482 14.40 9.18 -17.78
C VAL A 482 15.32 9.39 -18.98
N GLU A 483 16.64 9.38 -18.78
CA GLU A 483 17.63 9.57 -19.84
C GLU A 483 17.49 8.54 -20.95
N LYS A 484 17.38 7.25 -20.57
CA LYS A 484 17.29 6.14 -21.51
C LYS A 484 15.87 5.92 -22.04
N LYS A 485 14.87 6.66 -21.58
CA LYS A 485 13.45 6.44 -21.89
C LYS A 485 13.03 4.99 -21.61
N ALA A 486 13.57 4.45 -20.54
CA ALA A 486 13.32 3.09 -20.10
C ALA A 486 12.06 3.03 -19.22
N GLY A 487 10.95 2.60 -19.81
CA GLY A 487 9.62 2.74 -19.24
C GLY A 487 8.98 4.11 -19.54
N ASN A 488 7.71 4.24 -19.21
CA ASN A 488 6.94 5.49 -19.29
C ASN A 488 6.17 5.80 -17.98
N ALA A 489 6.36 4.95 -16.97
CA ALA A 489 5.91 5.15 -15.61
C ALA A 489 6.88 4.48 -14.63
N ILE A 490 6.98 5.00 -13.40
CA ILE A 490 7.84 4.46 -12.35
C ILE A 490 7.05 4.28 -11.06
N ALA A 491 7.30 3.15 -10.40
CA ALA A 491 6.79 2.87 -9.06
C ALA A 491 7.67 3.52 -7.99
N LEU A 492 7.06 4.21 -7.05
CA LEU A 492 7.73 4.79 -5.89
C LEU A 492 7.28 4.09 -4.61
N ARG A 493 8.24 3.70 -3.78
CA ARG A 493 8.00 3.00 -2.50
C ARG A 493 8.71 3.72 -1.36
N LEU A 494 7.98 3.96 -0.27
CA LEU A 494 8.50 4.68 0.91
C LEU A 494 9.81 4.08 1.45
N ASN A 495 9.82 2.79 1.69
CA ASN A 495 10.95 2.13 2.34
C ASN A 495 12.20 1.95 1.47
N GLN A 496 12.15 2.30 0.18
CA GLN A 496 13.29 2.22 -0.74
C GLN A 496 14.13 3.50 -0.78
N SER A 497 13.51 4.67 -0.54
CA SER A 497 14.20 5.96 -0.66
C SER A 497 14.95 6.38 0.61
N GLY A 498 14.40 6.09 1.77
CA GLY A 498 14.99 6.43 3.08
C GLY A 498 14.50 7.74 3.68
N THR A 499 13.98 8.71 2.90
CA THR A 499 13.30 9.92 3.39
C THR A 499 12.13 10.31 2.49
N LEU A 500 11.17 11.04 3.06
CA LEU A 500 10.06 11.62 2.29
C LEU A 500 10.57 12.65 1.27
N THR A 501 11.59 13.42 1.61
CA THR A 501 12.19 14.43 0.73
C THR A 501 12.77 13.80 -0.54
N GLU A 502 13.56 12.72 -0.43
CA GLU A 502 14.13 12.03 -1.60
C GLU A 502 13.05 11.38 -2.47
N LEU A 503 11.98 10.85 -1.86
CA LEU A 503 10.85 10.33 -2.61
C LEU A 503 10.14 11.43 -3.40
N ILE A 504 9.90 12.60 -2.79
CA ILE A 504 9.31 13.77 -3.45
C ILE A 504 10.24 14.30 -4.56
N GLU A 505 11.55 14.26 -4.39
CA GLU A 505 12.51 14.64 -5.43
C GLU A 505 12.45 13.68 -6.62
N SER A 506 12.39 12.37 -6.39
CA SER A 506 12.16 11.37 -7.43
C SER A 506 10.84 11.60 -8.17
N TYR A 507 9.77 11.88 -7.44
CA TYR A 507 8.47 12.23 -8.01
C TYR A 507 8.56 13.47 -8.92
N LYS A 508 9.20 14.54 -8.46
CA LYS A 508 9.36 15.77 -9.24
C LYS A 508 10.15 15.54 -10.52
N LEU A 509 11.22 14.76 -10.46
CA LEU A 509 12.05 14.40 -11.61
C LEU A 509 11.21 13.65 -12.66
N LEU A 510 10.45 12.64 -12.26
CA LEU A 510 9.58 11.88 -13.14
C LEU A 510 8.51 12.74 -13.79
N GLN A 511 7.78 13.52 -13.00
CA GLN A 511 6.70 14.37 -13.48
C GLN A 511 7.18 15.46 -14.43
N SER A 512 8.38 16.03 -14.21
CA SER A 512 8.95 17.04 -15.09
C SER A 512 9.38 16.49 -16.46
N ASN A 513 9.56 15.16 -16.55
CA ASN A 513 9.93 14.46 -17.79
C ASN A 513 8.79 13.64 -18.40
N GLY A 514 7.54 13.84 -17.95
CA GLY A 514 6.36 13.22 -18.55
C GLY A 514 6.14 11.75 -18.19
N PHE A 515 6.83 11.25 -17.17
CA PHE A 515 6.61 9.89 -16.67
C PHE A 515 5.39 9.83 -15.74
N GLY A 516 4.60 8.77 -15.87
CA GLY A 516 3.59 8.41 -14.88
C GLY A 516 4.24 7.96 -13.57
N VAL A 517 3.50 8.08 -12.47
CA VAL A 517 3.97 7.63 -11.14
C VAL A 517 2.93 6.73 -10.51
N CYS A 518 3.36 5.56 -10.03
CA CYS A 518 2.55 4.67 -9.19
C CYS A 518 3.14 4.63 -7.78
N VAL A 519 2.37 4.99 -6.77
CA VAL A 519 2.82 4.81 -5.37
C VAL A 519 2.43 3.41 -4.92
N CYS A 520 3.44 2.64 -4.48
CA CYS A 520 3.27 1.22 -4.17
C CYS A 520 3.56 0.92 -2.70
N ASP A 521 2.81 -0.02 -2.13
CA ASP A 521 3.09 -0.63 -0.83
C ASP A 521 4.21 -1.69 -0.90
N ARG A 522 4.44 -2.41 0.19
CA ARG A 522 5.40 -3.53 0.30
C ARG A 522 4.70 -4.79 0.82
N TRP A 523 5.40 -5.93 0.74
CA TRP A 523 4.89 -7.20 1.27
C TRP A 523 4.72 -7.15 2.78
N GLY A 524 5.74 -6.72 3.50
CA GLY A 524 5.71 -6.46 4.93
C GLY A 524 5.19 -5.06 5.21
N ASP A 525 3.88 -4.87 5.20
CA ASP A 525 3.26 -3.59 5.47
C ASP A 525 2.80 -3.50 6.93
N THR A 526 2.31 -2.34 7.32
CA THR A 526 1.76 -2.06 8.65
C THR A 526 0.32 -1.56 8.52
N ASP A 527 -0.34 -1.35 9.64
CA ASP A 527 -1.66 -0.71 9.73
C ASP A 527 -1.60 0.81 9.51
N ASP A 528 -0.40 1.39 9.32
CA ASP A 528 -0.23 2.82 9.03
C ASP A 528 -0.78 3.18 7.65
N LEU A 529 -1.52 4.28 7.58
CA LEU A 529 -2.23 4.73 6.39
C LEU A 529 -1.48 5.82 5.60
N PHE A 530 -0.22 6.13 5.95
CA PHE A 530 0.56 7.20 5.35
C PHE A 530 0.57 7.17 3.83
N ILE A 531 0.66 5.98 3.23
CA ILE A 531 0.71 5.80 1.78
C ILE A 531 -0.55 6.33 1.06
N ALA A 532 -1.71 6.27 1.72
CA ALA A 532 -2.96 6.78 1.16
C ALA A 532 -2.94 8.31 1.06
N ASP A 533 -2.47 8.98 2.10
CA ASP A 533 -2.27 10.44 2.09
C ASP A 533 -1.13 10.84 1.13
N LEU A 534 -0.08 10.02 1.03
CA LEU A 534 1.06 10.25 0.12
C LEU A 534 0.61 10.25 -1.34
N VAL A 535 -0.10 9.21 -1.79
CA VAL A 535 -0.50 9.10 -3.19
C VAL A 535 -1.44 10.22 -3.61
N VAL A 536 -2.35 10.61 -2.72
CA VAL A 536 -3.28 11.73 -2.96
C VAL A 536 -2.54 13.06 -2.94
N GLY A 537 -1.65 13.28 -1.97
CA GLY A 537 -0.86 14.51 -1.84
C GLY A 537 0.08 14.74 -3.01
N LEU A 538 0.68 13.69 -3.54
CA LEU A 538 1.47 13.74 -4.77
C LEU A 538 0.62 13.89 -6.03
N SER A 539 -0.68 13.61 -5.98
CA SER A 539 -1.52 13.46 -7.19
C SER A 539 -0.89 12.51 -8.20
N ALA A 540 -0.37 11.39 -7.71
CA ALA A 540 0.46 10.48 -8.49
C ALA A 540 -0.32 9.78 -9.62
N GLY A 541 -1.65 9.78 -9.56
CA GLY A 541 -2.54 9.20 -10.56
C GLY A 541 -2.76 7.71 -10.40
N GLN A 542 -1.88 6.98 -9.68
CA GLN A 542 -1.94 5.53 -9.52
C GLN A 542 -1.51 5.10 -8.12
N VAL A 543 -2.16 4.05 -7.62
CA VAL A 543 -1.80 3.41 -6.34
C VAL A 543 -1.84 1.88 -6.46
N LYS A 544 -0.87 1.19 -5.86
CA LYS A 544 -0.82 -0.26 -5.77
C LYS A 544 -0.68 -0.67 -4.31
N CYS A 545 -1.80 -1.14 -3.72
CA CYS A 545 -1.89 -1.56 -2.32
C CYS A 545 -2.42 -2.99 -2.15
N GLY A 546 -2.28 -3.83 -3.18
CA GLY A 546 -2.72 -5.22 -3.17
C GLY A 546 -4.21 -5.42 -3.43
N GLY A 547 -4.75 -6.56 -3.01
CA GLY A 547 -6.16 -6.92 -3.20
C GLY A 547 -7.12 -6.16 -2.27
N PRO A 548 -8.44 -6.20 -2.54
CA PRO A 548 -9.46 -5.50 -1.75
C PRO A 548 -9.86 -6.31 -0.50
N VAL A 549 -8.90 -7.00 0.09
CA VAL A 549 -9.01 -7.86 1.27
C VAL A 549 -7.77 -7.71 2.13
N ARG A 550 -7.80 -8.19 3.37
CA ARG A 550 -6.82 -8.01 4.44
C ARG A 550 -6.84 -6.58 5.01
N GLY A 551 -6.79 -6.46 6.33
CA GLY A 551 -7.01 -5.19 7.04
C GLY A 551 -6.05 -4.07 6.62
N GLU A 552 -4.76 -4.41 6.52
CA GLU A 552 -3.69 -3.48 6.14
C GLU A 552 -3.83 -2.95 4.70
N ARG A 553 -4.40 -3.74 3.78
CA ARG A 553 -4.64 -3.32 2.38
C ARG A 553 -5.90 -2.47 2.28
N VAL A 554 -7.00 -2.99 2.83
CA VAL A 554 -8.32 -2.33 2.83
C VAL A 554 -8.27 -0.99 3.57
N GLY A 555 -7.49 -0.89 4.65
CA GLY A 555 -7.33 0.35 5.41
C GLY A 555 -6.87 1.53 4.54
N LYS A 556 -5.95 1.30 3.60
CA LYS A 556 -5.42 2.30 2.68
C LYS A 556 -6.47 2.77 1.66
N TYR A 557 -7.20 1.82 1.07
CA TYR A 557 -8.30 2.13 0.17
C TYR A 557 -9.42 2.91 0.88
N ASN A 558 -9.77 2.49 2.11
CA ASN A 558 -10.75 3.19 2.93
C ASN A 558 -10.31 4.63 3.25
N GLN A 559 -9.01 4.86 3.49
CA GLN A 559 -8.49 6.21 3.73
C GLN A 559 -8.61 7.09 2.48
N ILE A 560 -8.32 6.57 1.29
CA ILE A 560 -8.50 7.33 0.04
C ILE A 560 -9.99 7.65 -0.18
N MET A 561 -10.93 6.73 0.14
CA MET A 561 -12.36 7.01 0.08
C MET A 561 -12.79 8.10 1.06
N ARG A 562 -12.22 8.15 2.29
CA ARG A 562 -12.47 9.25 3.24
C ARG A 562 -11.96 10.58 2.71
N ILE A 563 -10.78 10.58 2.06
CA ILE A 563 -10.25 11.80 1.42
C ILE A 563 -11.14 12.21 0.25
N GLU A 564 -11.69 11.29 -0.52
CA GLU A 564 -12.67 11.59 -1.58
C GLU A 564 -13.91 12.28 -1.02
N GLU A 565 -14.46 11.75 0.09
CA GLU A 565 -15.61 12.35 0.78
C GLU A 565 -15.29 13.75 1.31
N GLU A 566 -14.11 13.94 1.92
CA GLU A 566 -13.64 15.25 2.41
C GLU A 566 -13.50 16.27 1.28
N LEU A 567 -12.98 15.86 0.13
CA LEU A 567 -12.85 16.72 -1.06
C LEU A 567 -14.20 17.07 -1.69
N GLY A 568 -15.21 16.21 -1.56
CA GLY A 568 -16.55 16.40 -2.09
C GLY A 568 -16.56 16.73 -3.58
N ALA A 569 -17.14 17.84 -3.97
CA ALA A 569 -17.21 18.28 -5.38
C ALA A 569 -15.85 18.63 -6.01
N LEU A 570 -14.80 18.79 -5.22
CA LEU A 570 -13.45 19.04 -5.69
C LEU A 570 -12.66 17.74 -6.00
N ALA A 571 -13.21 16.59 -5.63
CA ALA A 571 -12.60 15.30 -5.90
C ALA A 571 -12.53 15.05 -7.40
N LYS A 572 -11.34 14.71 -7.90
CA LYS A 572 -11.09 14.35 -9.30
C LYS A 572 -10.43 13.00 -9.33
N TYR A 573 -11.06 12.05 -9.99
CA TYR A 573 -10.49 10.73 -10.22
C TYR A 573 -9.62 10.74 -11.48
N ALA A 574 -8.43 10.14 -11.42
CA ALA A 574 -7.49 10.13 -12.56
C ALA A 574 -8.07 9.43 -13.79
N GLY A 575 -8.80 8.32 -13.59
CA GLY A 575 -9.45 7.60 -14.68
C GLY A 575 -8.46 7.18 -15.77
N LYS A 576 -8.81 7.36 -17.03
CA LYS A 576 -7.94 7.03 -18.17
C LYS A 576 -6.67 7.87 -18.27
N ASN A 577 -6.64 9.00 -17.57
CA ASN A 577 -5.48 9.92 -17.55
C ASN A 577 -4.51 9.61 -16.39
N TYR A 578 -4.54 8.38 -15.87
CA TYR A 578 -3.78 7.94 -14.71
C TYR A 578 -2.24 8.12 -14.83
N ARG A 579 -1.71 8.27 -16.05
CA ARG A 579 -0.29 8.58 -16.30
C ARG A 579 -0.02 10.06 -16.53
N GLU A 580 -1.08 10.85 -16.71
CA GLU A 580 -0.92 12.25 -17.09
C GLU A 580 -0.61 13.12 -15.87
N ARG A 581 0.14 14.17 -16.13
CA ARG A 581 0.43 15.20 -15.16
C ARG A 581 -0.84 15.99 -14.82
N PRO A 582 -1.11 16.32 -13.54
CA PRO A 582 -2.15 17.28 -13.20
C PRO A 582 -1.94 18.61 -13.93
N ALA A 583 -2.91 19.05 -14.72
CA ALA A 583 -2.83 20.33 -15.43
C ALA A 583 -2.69 21.48 -14.44
N GLY A 584 -1.63 22.30 -14.52
CA GLY A 584 -1.55 23.54 -13.76
C GLY A 584 -0.21 23.96 -13.16
N GLY A 585 0.87 23.26 -13.37
CA GLY A 585 2.17 23.69 -12.82
C GLY A 585 3.30 23.63 -13.85
N LYS A 586 3.83 24.78 -14.30
CA LYS A 586 5.16 24.83 -14.89
C LYS A 586 6.17 24.60 -13.76
N MET A 587 6.51 23.35 -13.47
CA MET A 587 7.75 23.07 -12.76
C MET A 587 8.88 23.32 -13.76
N HIS A 588 9.70 24.34 -13.53
CA HIS A 588 10.96 24.48 -14.25
C HIS A 588 11.88 23.36 -13.74
N ALA A 589 11.96 22.27 -14.48
CA ALA A 589 12.97 21.25 -14.25
C ALA A 589 14.32 21.83 -14.68
N LYS A 590 15.09 22.33 -13.73
CA LYS A 590 16.54 22.25 -13.85
C LYS A 590 16.90 20.79 -13.60
N ILE A 591 17.64 20.17 -14.53
CA ILE A 591 18.31 18.89 -14.27
C ILE A 591 19.05 19.07 -12.96
N TRP A 592 18.64 18.32 -11.93
CA TRP A 592 19.27 18.40 -10.63
C TRP A 592 20.64 17.72 -10.74
N VAL A 593 21.68 18.53 -10.73
CA VAL A 593 23.04 18.10 -10.45
C VAL A 593 23.28 18.45 -8.98
N PRO A 594 23.73 17.53 -8.14
CA PRO A 594 24.06 17.86 -6.75
C PRO A 594 24.99 19.08 -6.73
N GLU A 595 24.58 20.14 -6.03
CA GLU A 595 25.42 21.35 -5.86
C GLU A 595 26.68 21.06 -5.05
N ASP A 596 26.72 19.94 -4.35
CA ASP A 596 27.87 19.50 -3.55
C ASP A 596 28.68 18.44 -4.31
N PRO A 597 29.93 18.76 -4.72
CA PRO A 597 30.79 17.84 -5.45
C PRO A 597 31.10 16.54 -4.72
N ARG A 598 30.86 16.47 -3.41
CA ARG A 598 31.07 15.28 -2.58
C ARG A 598 30.06 14.16 -2.89
N PHE A 599 28.94 14.48 -3.52
CA PHE A 599 27.91 13.53 -3.94
C PHE A 599 28.01 13.11 -5.40
N LEU A 600 29.06 13.56 -6.13
CA LEU A 600 29.38 13.05 -7.46
C LEU A 600 30.14 11.73 -7.34
N PRO A 601 29.75 10.65 -8.03
CA PRO A 601 30.46 9.38 -7.94
C PRO A 601 31.86 9.54 -8.56
N ARG A 602 32.90 9.21 -7.79
CA ARG A 602 34.23 8.95 -8.34
C ARG A 602 34.20 7.57 -8.97
N TRP A 603 33.98 7.51 -10.28
CA TRP A 603 34.18 6.29 -11.05
C TRP A 603 35.66 6.12 -11.40
N PRO A 604 36.26 4.92 -11.24
CA PRO A 604 37.67 4.69 -11.60
C PRO A 604 37.93 4.68 -13.10
N TYR A 605 36.93 4.72 -13.96
CA TYR A 605 37.06 4.69 -15.41
C TYR A 605 35.96 5.54 -16.05
N ALA A 606 36.25 6.80 -16.40
CA ALA A 606 35.71 7.50 -17.56
C ALA A 606 36.29 8.93 -17.66
N ASP A 607 37.20 9.12 -18.57
CA ASP A 607 37.47 10.43 -19.19
C ASP A 607 36.23 10.81 -20.01
N TRP A 608 35.44 11.76 -19.51
CA TRP A 608 34.42 12.43 -20.30
C TRP A 608 34.78 13.91 -20.38
N SER A 609 35.44 14.27 -21.47
CA SER A 609 35.55 15.66 -21.91
C SER A 609 34.20 16.08 -22.48
N PHE A 610 33.45 16.90 -21.76
CA PHE A 610 32.31 17.63 -22.28
C PHE A 610 32.82 18.77 -23.17
N ASN A 611 32.70 18.61 -24.48
CA ASN A 611 32.66 19.76 -25.38
C ASN A 611 31.21 20.20 -25.53
N CYS A 612 30.94 21.42 -25.02
CA CYS A 612 29.70 22.13 -25.28
C CYS A 612 29.65 22.54 -26.77
N ILE A 613 28.59 22.18 -27.46
CA ILE A 613 27.97 22.99 -28.51
C ILE A 613 26.46 23.03 -28.20
#